data_32f5fc6e6b6e3d2f0f3f4b31506428c3
#
_entry.id   32f5fc6e6b6e3d2f0f3f4b31506428c3
#
_cell.length_a   1.000
_cell.length_b   1.000
_cell.length_c   1.000
_cell.angle_alpha   90.00
_cell.angle_beta   90.00
_cell.angle_gamma   90.00
#
_symmetry.space_group_name_H-M   'P 1'
#
loop_
_entity.id
_entity.type
_entity.pdbx_description
1 polymer ?
#
loop_
_entity_poly.entity_id
_entity_poly.type
_entity_poly.pdbx_seq_one_letter_code
_entity_poly.pdbx_strand_id
1 'polypeptide(L)'
;MTSHSTLPNESLLEDITSEIGSLELAFMDPDEFLAKGGNLKQANNLPDTLLEIKYKLAEDIINQFVPKISKHNVETIVYVAPGDSAGTNLINGNAYQKAINYLENLAEKSDADNYNLGLAYESVGERNQALKYYQAASDMSPENEEYINSINRLK
;
A
#
# COMPACT_ATOMS: atom_id res chain seq x y z
N MET A 1 -17.21 12.54 13.73
CA MET A 1 -16.24 13.26 12.89
C MET A 1 -15.98 12.40 11.68
N THR A 2 -16.47 12.83 10.53
CA THR A 2 -16.39 12.10 9.27
C THR A 2 -14.99 12.25 8.68
N SER A 3 -14.22 11.18 8.64
CA SER A 3 -12.96 11.14 7.91
C SER A 3 -13.24 11.13 6.41
N HIS A 4 -12.81 12.17 5.71
CA HIS A 4 -12.77 12.17 4.25
C HIS A 4 -11.61 11.27 3.82
N SER A 5 -11.95 10.11 3.23
CA SER A 5 -11.04 9.35 2.40
C SER A 5 -10.85 10.17 1.12
N THR A 6 -9.71 10.82 0.96
CA THR A 6 -9.31 11.36 -0.34
C THR A 6 -8.88 10.20 -1.21
N LEU A 7 -9.72 9.84 -2.17
CA LEU A 7 -9.33 9.02 -3.32
C LEU A 7 -8.07 9.62 -3.98
N PRO A 8 -7.19 8.82 -4.59
CA PRO A 8 -6.05 9.33 -5.33
C PRO A 8 -6.54 10.38 -6.33
N ASN A 9 -5.88 11.53 -6.32
CA ASN A 9 -6.26 12.71 -7.06
C ASN A 9 -6.41 12.36 -8.56
N GLU A 10 -7.53 12.72 -9.18
CA GLU A 10 -7.79 12.49 -10.62
C GLU A 10 -6.63 13.00 -11.48
N SER A 11 -5.97 14.09 -11.09
CA SER A 11 -4.77 14.60 -11.76
C SER A 11 -3.59 13.62 -11.78
N LEU A 12 -3.43 12.78 -10.75
CA LEU A 12 -2.41 11.73 -10.70
C LEU A 12 -2.72 10.58 -11.68
N LEU A 13 -3.99 10.26 -11.85
CA LEU A 13 -4.44 9.26 -12.83
C LEU A 13 -4.27 9.77 -14.27
N GLU A 14 -4.55 11.05 -14.53
CA GLU A 14 -4.33 11.70 -15.82
C GLU A 14 -2.83 11.76 -16.15
N ASP A 15 -1.97 12.12 -15.20
CA ASP A 15 -0.52 12.15 -15.37
C ASP A 15 0.02 10.75 -15.69
N ILE A 16 -0.42 9.73 -14.95
CA ILE A 16 -0.05 8.32 -15.17
C ILE A 16 -0.49 7.84 -16.56
N THR A 17 -1.71 8.17 -16.95
CA THR A 17 -2.25 7.76 -18.26
C THR A 17 -1.51 8.44 -19.41
N SER A 18 -1.13 9.70 -19.24
CA SER A 18 -0.33 10.46 -20.21
C SER A 18 1.09 9.89 -20.34
N GLU A 19 1.72 9.51 -19.22
CA GLU A 19 3.05 8.90 -19.22
C GLU A 19 3.05 7.48 -19.81
N ILE A 20 2.03 6.67 -19.54
CA ILE A 20 1.84 5.35 -20.15
C ILE A 20 1.62 5.49 -21.67
N GLY A 21 0.82 6.44 -22.12
CA GLY A 21 0.63 6.72 -23.55
C GLY A 21 1.93 7.14 -24.24
N SER A 22 2.79 7.90 -23.56
CA SER A 22 4.11 8.29 -24.05
C SER A 22 5.08 7.09 -24.14
N LEU A 23 4.94 6.14 -23.22
CA LEU A 23 5.67 4.86 -23.22
C LEU A 23 5.26 3.95 -24.37
N GLU A 24 3.96 3.82 -24.65
CA GLU A 24 3.46 3.03 -25.77
C GLU A 24 4.02 3.55 -27.11
N LEU A 25 4.12 4.88 -27.29
CA LEU A 25 4.73 5.50 -28.45
C LEU A 25 6.24 5.20 -28.54
N ALA A 26 6.96 5.17 -27.44
CA ALA A 26 8.40 4.90 -27.40
C ALA A 26 8.74 3.41 -27.68
N PHE A 27 7.80 2.50 -27.46
CA PHE A 27 7.95 1.06 -27.71
C PHE A 27 7.28 0.59 -29.00
N MET A 28 6.68 1.51 -29.77
CA MET A 28 6.00 1.19 -31.00
C MET A 28 7.01 0.77 -32.09
N ASP A 29 6.64 -0.24 -32.86
CA ASP A 29 7.40 -0.64 -34.06
C ASP A 29 7.51 0.55 -35.03
N PRO A 30 8.65 0.78 -35.70
CA PRO A 30 8.81 1.87 -36.65
C PRO A 30 7.75 1.92 -37.77
N ASP A 31 7.29 0.76 -38.24
CA ASP A 31 6.28 0.66 -39.30
C ASP A 31 4.89 1.04 -38.74
N GLU A 32 4.59 0.68 -37.48
CA GLU A 32 3.36 1.07 -36.78
C GLU A 32 3.36 2.57 -36.47
N PHE A 33 4.51 3.14 -36.09
CA PHE A 33 4.69 4.58 -35.90
C PHE A 33 4.40 5.37 -37.16
N LEU A 34 4.91 4.89 -38.31
CA LEU A 34 4.67 5.51 -39.62
C LEU A 34 3.17 5.43 -40.01
N ALA A 35 2.53 4.30 -39.76
CA ALA A 35 1.09 4.10 -40.04
C ALA A 35 0.19 5.05 -39.20
N LYS A 36 0.65 5.48 -38.03
CA LYS A 36 -0.03 6.47 -37.18
C LYS A 36 0.33 7.94 -37.47
N GLY A 37 1.01 8.20 -38.61
CA GLY A 37 1.34 9.54 -39.07
C GLY A 37 2.68 10.09 -38.59
N GLY A 38 3.53 9.24 -38.04
CA GLY A 38 4.91 9.57 -37.69
C GLY A 38 5.77 9.88 -38.92
N ASN A 39 6.83 10.68 -38.77
CA ASN A 39 7.71 11.12 -39.83
C ASN A 39 8.98 10.28 -39.84
N LEU A 40 9.36 9.75 -41.01
CA LEU A 40 10.58 8.98 -41.23
C LEU A 40 11.87 9.69 -40.78
N LYS A 41 11.92 11.03 -40.83
CA LYS A 41 13.04 11.79 -40.26
C LYS A 41 13.14 11.71 -38.75
N GLN A 42 12.04 11.57 -38.08
CA GLN A 42 12.00 11.36 -36.60
C GLN A 42 12.37 9.92 -36.24
N ALA A 43 11.95 8.95 -37.07
CA ALA A 43 12.31 7.54 -36.87
C ALA A 43 13.82 7.26 -37.13
N ASN A 44 14.42 7.95 -38.13
CA ASN A 44 15.84 7.80 -38.48
C ASN A 44 16.80 8.60 -37.57
N ASN A 45 16.31 9.49 -36.74
CA ASN A 45 17.10 10.18 -35.72
C ASN A 45 17.04 9.48 -34.35
N LEU A 46 16.53 8.27 -34.30
CA LEU A 46 16.68 7.45 -33.09
C LEU A 46 18.20 7.20 -32.91
N PRO A 47 18.75 7.58 -31.74
CA PRO A 47 20.15 7.29 -31.44
C PRO A 47 20.42 5.79 -31.53
N ASP A 48 21.65 5.41 -31.85
CA ASP A 48 22.12 4.03 -32.11
C ASP A 48 21.85 3.01 -30.99
N THR A 49 21.20 3.42 -29.92
CA THR A 49 20.83 2.57 -28.78
C THR A 49 19.40 2.78 -28.36
N LEU A 50 18.45 2.22 -29.11
CA LEU A 50 17.05 2.06 -28.67
C LEU A 50 16.99 1.46 -27.24
N LEU A 51 18.00 0.66 -26.91
CA LEU A 51 18.17 0.03 -25.60
C LEU A 51 18.52 1.06 -24.51
N GLU A 52 19.40 2.03 -24.80
CA GLU A 52 19.77 3.10 -23.85
C GLU A 52 18.59 4.03 -23.55
N ILE A 53 17.80 4.35 -24.58
CA ILE A 53 16.57 5.13 -24.38
C ILE A 53 15.58 4.37 -23.49
N LYS A 54 15.40 3.06 -23.73
CA LYS A 54 14.54 2.21 -22.91
C LYS A 54 15.00 2.19 -21.45
N TYR A 55 16.29 2.03 -21.20
CA TYR A 55 16.83 2.03 -19.83
C TYR A 55 16.69 3.41 -19.17
N LYS A 56 17.00 4.48 -19.89
CA LYS A 56 16.89 5.84 -19.37
C LYS A 56 15.44 6.21 -19.07
N LEU A 57 14.51 5.83 -19.93
CA LEU A 57 13.08 6.06 -19.74
C LEU A 57 12.55 5.25 -18.53
N ALA A 58 12.97 3.98 -18.40
CA ALA A 58 12.63 3.15 -17.24
C ALA A 58 13.22 3.72 -15.94
N GLU A 59 14.46 4.21 -15.97
CA GLU A 59 15.11 4.85 -14.83
C GLU A 59 14.41 6.16 -14.45
N ASP A 60 14.04 6.99 -15.41
CA ASP A 60 13.31 8.24 -15.19
C ASP A 60 11.92 7.97 -14.59
N ILE A 61 11.20 6.94 -15.06
CA ILE A 61 9.92 6.52 -14.51
C ILE A 61 10.07 6.03 -13.08
N ILE A 62 11.04 5.16 -12.81
CA ILE A 62 11.32 4.67 -11.46
C ILE A 62 11.64 5.85 -10.53
N ASN A 63 12.50 6.75 -10.96
CA ASN A 63 12.93 7.90 -10.17
C ASN A 63 11.81 8.91 -9.92
N GLN A 64 10.85 9.06 -10.82
CA GLN A 64 9.71 9.95 -10.66
C GLN A 64 8.56 9.28 -9.91
N PHE A 65 8.32 8.01 -10.16
CA PHE A 65 7.16 7.26 -9.64
C PHE A 65 7.39 6.70 -8.23
N VAL A 66 8.53 6.05 -7.99
CA VAL A 66 8.84 5.44 -6.69
C VAL A 66 8.76 6.45 -5.54
N PRO A 67 9.27 7.69 -5.65
CA PRO A 67 9.08 8.68 -4.59
C PRO A 67 7.64 9.11 -4.38
N LYS A 68 6.82 9.13 -5.45
CA LYS A 68 5.41 9.52 -5.35
C LYS A 68 4.56 8.44 -4.65
N ILE A 69 4.85 7.15 -4.91
CA ILE A 69 4.14 6.04 -4.26
C ILE A 69 4.71 5.65 -2.90
N SER A 70 6.01 5.83 -2.66
CA SER A 70 6.65 5.47 -1.38
C SER A 70 6.45 6.51 -0.27
N LYS A 71 6.03 7.73 -0.58
CA LYS A 71 5.83 8.84 0.37
C LYS A 71 4.39 9.04 0.81
N HIS A 72 3.48 8.14 0.51
CA HIS A 72 2.16 8.17 1.11
C HIS A 72 2.25 7.59 2.52
N ASN A 73 2.65 8.45 3.48
CA ASN A 73 2.27 8.25 4.86
C ASN A 73 0.74 8.48 4.92
N VAL A 74 -0.02 7.43 4.76
CA VAL A 74 -1.44 7.46 5.10
C VAL A 74 -1.48 7.49 6.63
N GLU A 75 -1.76 8.65 7.21
CA GLU A 75 -2.10 8.73 8.62
C GLU A 75 -3.44 8.01 8.80
N THR A 76 -3.39 6.74 9.11
CA THR A 76 -4.57 5.96 9.46
C THR A 76 -4.79 6.14 10.94
N ILE A 77 -5.90 6.77 11.33
CA ILE A 77 -6.36 6.76 12.72
C ILE A 77 -6.77 5.33 13.01
N VAL A 78 -5.97 4.65 13.81
CA VAL A 78 -6.22 3.26 14.19
C VAL A 78 -6.86 3.26 15.57
N TYR A 79 -7.98 2.54 15.71
CA TYR A 79 -8.57 2.27 16.99
C TYR A 79 -7.70 1.24 17.74
N VAL A 80 -7.36 1.53 18.98
CA VAL A 80 -6.70 0.59 19.89
C VAL A 80 -7.74 0.18 20.94
N ALA A 81 -8.03 -1.11 21.03
CA ALA A 81 -9.04 -1.62 21.95
C ALA A 81 -8.53 -1.55 23.41
N PRO A 82 -9.43 -1.33 24.38
CA PRO A 82 -9.08 -1.23 25.79
C PRO A 82 -8.80 -2.63 26.39
N GLY A 83 -7.71 -3.25 26.00
CA GLY A 83 -7.21 -4.52 26.50
C GLY A 83 -6.19 -4.35 27.63
N ASP A 84 -5.23 -5.30 27.74
CA ASP A 84 -4.15 -5.19 28.70
C ASP A 84 -3.40 -3.87 28.57
N SER A 85 -3.17 -3.21 29.70
CA SER A 85 -2.63 -1.86 29.72
C SER A 85 -1.19 -1.76 29.21
N ALA A 86 -0.37 -2.77 29.44
CA ALA A 86 1.02 -2.78 28.97
C ALA A 86 1.06 -3.04 27.46
N GLY A 87 0.26 -3.97 26.95
CA GLY A 87 0.09 -4.21 25.53
C GLY A 87 -0.41 -2.97 24.78
N THR A 88 -1.46 -2.34 25.30
CA THR A 88 -2.04 -1.10 24.77
C THR A 88 -1.01 0.04 24.73
N ASN A 89 -0.24 0.24 25.80
CA ASN A 89 0.79 1.28 25.84
C ASN A 89 1.93 1.03 24.82
N LEU A 90 2.31 -0.22 24.60
CA LEU A 90 3.31 -0.57 23.62
C LEU A 90 2.84 -0.25 22.18
N ILE A 91 1.55 -0.49 21.88
CA ILE A 91 0.96 -0.16 20.58
C ILE A 91 0.87 1.35 20.39
N ASN A 92 0.37 2.08 21.39
CA ASN A 92 0.30 3.54 21.36
C ASN A 92 1.68 4.20 21.22
N GLY A 93 2.73 3.54 21.72
CA GLY A 93 4.13 3.94 21.54
C GLY A 93 4.76 3.46 20.23
N ASN A 94 4.00 2.89 19.30
CA ASN A 94 4.47 2.30 18.04
C ASN A 94 5.52 1.18 18.22
N ALA A 95 5.59 0.58 19.40
CA ALA A 95 6.52 -0.50 19.73
C ALA A 95 5.93 -1.87 19.37
N TYR A 96 5.44 -2.02 18.14
CA TYR A 96 4.62 -3.16 17.69
C TYR A 96 5.28 -4.52 17.92
N GLN A 97 6.57 -4.68 17.61
CA GLN A 97 7.25 -5.96 17.86
C GLN A 97 7.31 -6.32 19.35
N LYS A 98 7.45 -5.33 20.23
CA LYS A 98 7.38 -5.55 21.68
C LYS A 98 5.97 -5.87 22.12
N ALA A 99 4.96 -5.22 21.54
CA ALA A 99 3.56 -5.50 21.79
C ALA A 99 3.21 -6.94 21.40
N ILE A 100 3.65 -7.42 20.24
CA ILE A 100 3.48 -8.80 19.80
C ILE A 100 4.06 -9.77 20.85
N ASN A 101 5.34 -9.60 21.16
CA ASN A 101 6.03 -10.48 22.11
C ASN A 101 5.34 -10.47 23.50
N TYR A 102 4.84 -9.35 23.95
CA TYR A 102 4.16 -9.23 25.22
C TYR A 102 2.78 -9.89 25.19
N LEU A 103 1.93 -9.51 24.23
CA LEU A 103 0.57 -9.98 24.13
C LEU A 103 0.47 -11.47 23.81
N GLU A 104 1.40 -12.02 23.04
CA GLU A 104 1.46 -13.47 22.79
C GLU A 104 1.68 -14.28 24.05
N ASN A 105 2.45 -13.74 25.00
CA ASN A 105 2.79 -14.43 26.26
C ASN A 105 1.76 -14.20 27.38
N LEU A 106 0.68 -13.48 27.16
CA LEU A 106 -0.42 -13.42 28.12
C LEU A 106 -1.04 -14.81 28.28
N ALA A 107 -1.24 -15.23 29.54
CA ALA A 107 -1.85 -16.52 29.88
C ALA A 107 -3.30 -16.61 29.38
N GLU A 108 -4.03 -15.52 29.50
CA GLU A 108 -5.40 -15.35 28.99
C GLU A 108 -5.45 -14.06 28.20
N LYS A 109 -6.10 -14.09 27.04
CA LYS A 109 -6.28 -12.95 26.16
C LYS A 109 -7.77 -12.64 26.06
N SER A 110 -8.14 -11.39 26.32
CA SER A 110 -9.47 -10.89 26.03
C SER A 110 -9.65 -10.72 24.50
N ASP A 111 -10.87 -10.44 24.08
CA ASP A 111 -11.18 -10.03 22.72
C ASP A 111 -10.37 -8.78 22.30
N ALA A 112 -10.28 -7.79 23.19
CA ALA A 112 -9.49 -6.57 22.99
C ALA A 112 -8.00 -6.87 22.85
N ASP A 113 -7.44 -7.83 23.61
CA ASP A 113 -6.03 -8.23 23.49
C ASP A 113 -5.75 -8.94 22.17
N ASN A 114 -6.67 -9.82 21.73
CA ASN A 114 -6.58 -10.45 20.43
C ASN A 114 -6.66 -9.41 19.30
N TYR A 115 -7.58 -8.44 19.40
CA TYR A 115 -7.67 -7.35 18.42
C TYR A 115 -6.37 -6.54 18.37
N ASN A 116 -5.85 -6.12 19.51
CA ASN A 116 -4.61 -5.36 19.63
C ASN A 116 -3.39 -6.15 19.10
N LEU A 117 -3.37 -7.45 19.29
CA LEU A 117 -2.35 -8.33 18.74
C LEU A 117 -2.45 -8.41 17.21
N GLY A 118 -3.67 -8.51 16.68
CA GLY A 118 -3.94 -8.40 15.24
C GLY A 118 -3.42 -7.09 14.66
N LEU A 119 -3.69 -5.98 15.35
CA LEU A 119 -3.24 -4.65 14.97
C LEU A 119 -1.71 -4.52 14.95
N ALA A 120 -1.04 -5.08 15.96
CA ALA A 120 0.41 -5.07 16.03
C ALA A 120 1.03 -5.89 14.87
N TYR A 121 0.45 -7.04 14.53
CA TYR A 121 0.89 -7.84 13.37
C TYR A 121 0.63 -7.14 12.03
N GLU A 122 -0.52 -6.47 11.88
CA GLU A 122 -0.80 -5.66 10.68
C GLU A 122 0.23 -4.54 10.51
N SER A 123 0.60 -3.87 11.61
CA SER A 123 1.57 -2.78 11.61
C SER A 123 2.99 -3.20 11.23
N VAL A 124 3.34 -4.46 11.42
CA VAL A 124 4.63 -5.03 10.97
C VAL A 124 4.53 -5.75 9.62
N GLY A 125 3.36 -5.72 8.97
CA GLY A 125 3.13 -6.30 7.64
C GLY A 125 2.78 -7.78 7.62
N GLU A 126 2.60 -8.41 8.77
CA GLU A 126 2.28 -9.83 8.92
C GLU A 126 0.76 -10.09 8.78
N ARG A 127 0.24 -9.84 7.57
CA ARG A 127 -1.19 -9.86 7.24
C ARG A 127 -1.93 -11.14 7.67
N ASN A 128 -1.32 -12.30 7.47
CA ASN A 128 -1.96 -13.58 7.80
C ASN A 128 -2.12 -13.75 9.32
N GLN A 129 -1.14 -13.32 10.10
CA GLN A 129 -1.22 -13.35 11.55
C GLN A 129 -2.23 -12.32 12.06
N ALA A 130 -2.23 -11.11 11.50
CA ALA A 130 -3.21 -10.09 11.82
C ALA A 130 -4.64 -10.61 11.63
N LEU A 131 -4.94 -11.21 10.46
CA LEU A 131 -6.26 -11.76 10.16
C LEU A 131 -6.68 -12.86 11.14
N LYS A 132 -5.77 -13.74 11.54
CA LYS A 132 -6.01 -14.79 12.54
C LYS A 132 -6.45 -14.21 13.89
N TYR A 133 -5.75 -13.17 14.35
CA TYR A 133 -6.06 -12.57 15.66
C TYR A 133 -7.29 -11.67 15.62
N TYR A 134 -7.55 -10.96 14.52
CA TYR A 134 -8.82 -10.26 14.33
C TYR A 134 -10.01 -11.23 14.31
N GLN A 135 -9.86 -12.39 13.68
CA GLN A 135 -10.91 -13.42 13.70
C GLN A 135 -11.14 -13.93 15.12
N ALA A 136 -10.08 -14.21 15.88
CA ALA A 136 -10.20 -14.62 17.28
C ALA A 136 -10.91 -13.57 18.15
N ALA A 137 -10.64 -12.28 17.93
CA ALA A 137 -11.34 -11.20 18.60
C ALA A 137 -12.83 -11.16 18.23
N SER A 138 -13.14 -11.27 16.93
CA SER A 138 -14.53 -11.30 16.43
C SER A 138 -15.32 -12.52 16.89
N ASP A 139 -14.68 -13.68 17.02
CA ASP A 139 -15.32 -14.90 17.54
C ASP A 139 -15.72 -14.73 19.01
N MET A 140 -14.97 -13.94 19.80
CA MET A 140 -15.28 -13.62 21.20
C MET A 140 -16.33 -12.51 21.34
N SER A 141 -16.37 -11.57 20.40
CA SER A 141 -17.30 -10.42 20.40
C SER A 141 -17.86 -10.18 18.99
N PRO A 142 -18.82 -11.02 18.53
CA PRO A 142 -19.29 -11.02 17.13
C PRO A 142 -20.02 -9.75 16.70
N GLU A 143 -20.58 -8.98 17.65
CA GLU A 143 -21.25 -7.71 17.40
C GLU A 143 -20.30 -6.50 17.34
N ASN A 144 -19.01 -6.68 17.56
CA ASN A 144 -18.07 -5.57 17.51
C ASN A 144 -17.73 -5.24 16.05
N GLU A 145 -18.33 -4.17 15.56
CA GLU A 145 -18.16 -3.72 14.16
C GLU A 145 -16.71 -3.42 13.81
N GLU A 146 -15.89 -2.93 14.75
CA GLU A 146 -14.49 -2.60 14.51
C GLU A 146 -13.66 -3.85 14.19
N TYR A 147 -13.95 -4.96 14.88
CA TYR A 147 -13.29 -6.24 14.61
C TYR A 147 -13.65 -6.79 13.23
N ILE A 148 -14.94 -6.71 12.88
CA ILE A 148 -15.45 -7.12 11.56
C ILE A 148 -14.83 -6.26 10.45
N ASN A 149 -14.78 -4.94 10.65
CA ASN A 149 -14.19 -4.01 9.69
C ASN A 149 -12.71 -4.27 9.45
N SER A 150 -11.96 -4.61 10.50
CA SER A 150 -10.54 -4.94 10.40
C SER A 150 -10.30 -6.23 9.61
N ILE A 151 -11.14 -7.25 9.78
CA ILE A 151 -11.13 -8.48 8.98
C ILE A 151 -11.41 -8.16 7.49
N ASN A 152 -12.42 -7.34 7.23
CA ASN A 152 -12.84 -7.01 5.86
C ASN A 152 -11.78 -6.16 5.12
N ARG A 153 -11.09 -5.28 5.84
CA ARG A 153 -9.96 -4.49 5.29
C ARG A 153 -8.79 -5.38 4.84
N LEU A 154 -8.60 -6.51 5.51
CA LEU A 154 -7.51 -7.43 5.21
C LEU A 154 -7.87 -8.55 4.22
N LYS A 155 -9.09 -8.67 3.78
CA LYS A 155 -9.50 -9.65 2.74
C LYS A 155 -9.33 -9.06 1.35
#